data_62e4a7480ef755d4888585eb2c6cd4b3
#
_entry.id   62e4a7480ef755d4888585eb2c6cd4b3
#
_cell.length_a   1.000
_cell.length_b   1.000
_cell.length_c   1.000
_cell.angle_alpha   90.00
_cell.angle_beta   90.00
_cell.angle_gamma   90.00
#
_symmetry.space_group_name_H-M   'P 1'
#
loop_
_entity.id
_entity.type
_entity.pdbx_description
1 polymer ?
#
loop_
_entity_poly.entity_id
_entity_poly.type
_entity_poly.pdbx_seq_one_letter_code
_entity_poly.pdbx_strand_id
1 'polypeptide(L)'
;LNKGYADILSKCNPIHPLVTLLLNPISRQRFGQNERSIFSFLNSGEPNGFLYFLQNSDDKNEIYTLDKLFDYLQVNLEPSIIVSNIGQAWSEAADSIRRAESLDDKEVIKVAKCISLIDLFGKNISLFPSKEILTNCLDISQNKLTKILKDLENKKIIVFRKFKNAYALFSGSDINLEEVTELNKSKIMDDYDIILSQLPNLQPVVAKRHFHETGT
;
A
#
# COMPACT_ATOMS: atom_id res chain seq x y z
N LEU A 1 -11.73 -11.52 -12.27
CA LEU A 1 -11.46 -10.50 -13.29
C LEU A 1 -12.23 -10.84 -14.56
N ASN A 2 -13.04 -9.90 -15.05
CA ASN A 2 -13.78 -10.05 -16.29
C ASN A 2 -12.78 -10.26 -17.44
N LYS A 3 -13.01 -11.21 -18.36
CA LYS A 3 -12.09 -11.54 -19.47
C LYS A 3 -11.61 -10.30 -20.24
N GLY A 4 -12.46 -9.28 -20.39
CA GLY A 4 -12.09 -8.03 -21.06
C GLY A 4 -10.99 -7.21 -20.37
N TYR A 5 -10.89 -7.26 -19.03
CA TYR A 5 -9.82 -6.56 -18.31
C TYR A 5 -8.47 -7.29 -18.41
N ALA A 6 -8.47 -8.62 -18.44
CA ALA A 6 -7.25 -9.38 -18.64
C ALA A 6 -6.60 -9.09 -20.00
N ASP A 7 -7.41 -8.99 -21.05
CA ASP A 7 -6.95 -8.66 -22.41
C ASP A 7 -6.39 -7.22 -22.49
N ILE A 8 -6.97 -6.27 -21.75
CA ILE A 8 -6.47 -4.90 -21.69
C ILE A 8 -5.13 -4.85 -20.95
N LEU A 9 -5.03 -5.52 -19.81
CA LEU A 9 -3.81 -5.54 -18.99
C LEU A 9 -2.65 -6.26 -19.71
N SER A 10 -2.93 -7.30 -20.50
CA SER A 10 -1.90 -7.99 -21.28
C SER A 10 -1.27 -7.10 -22.37
N LYS A 11 -2.00 -6.09 -22.85
CA LYS A 11 -1.50 -5.10 -23.82
C LYS A 11 -0.55 -4.06 -23.19
N CYS A 12 -0.44 -4.00 -21.89
CA CYS A 12 0.47 -3.09 -21.20
C CYS A 12 1.91 -3.60 -21.14
N ASN A 13 2.18 -4.83 -21.63
CA ASN A 13 3.54 -5.37 -21.73
C ASN A 13 4.49 -4.39 -22.46
N PRO A 14 5.71 -4.12 -21.94
CA PRO A 14 6.39 -4.78 -20.82
C PRO A 14 6.13 -4.17 -19.42
N ILE A 15 5.07 -3.42 -19.19
CA ILE A 15 4.73 -2.94 -17.86
C ILE A 15 3.90 -4.00 -17.14
N HIS A 16 4.30 -4.34 -15.91
CA HIS A 16 3.52 -5.28 -15.09
C HIS A 16 2.11 -4.73 -14.79
N PRO A 17 1.05 -5.55 -14.85
CA PRO A 17 -0.33 -5.10 -14.64
C PRO A 17 -0.56 -4.31 -13.35
N LEU A 18 0.09 -4.69 -12.24
CA LEU A 18 -0.04 -3.96 -10.96
C LEU A 18 0.62 -2.58 -11.01
N VAL A 19 1.72 -2.41 -11.76
CA VAL A 19 2.30 -1.09 -12.03
C VAL A 19 1.28 -0.22 -12.74
N THR A 20 0.69 -0.72 -13.82
CA THR A 20 -0.35 -0.01 -14.60
C THR A 20 -1.52 0.43 -13.71
N LEU A 21 -2.00 -0.45 -12.82
CA LEU A 21 -3.08 -0.13 -11.88
C LEU A 21 -2.70 0.97 -10.88
N LEU A 22 -1.44 1.00 -10.41
CA LEU A 22 -0.98 1.99 -9.44
C LEU A 22 -0.59 3.34 -10.06
N LEU A 23 -0.32 3.42 -11.36
CA LEU A 23 0.05 4.69 -12.01
C LEU A 23 -1.02 5.77 -11.81
N ASN A 24 -2.31 5.42 -11.92
CA ASN A 24 -3.40 6.38 -11.74
C ASN A 24 -3.49 6.93 -10.29
N PRO A 25 -3.56 6.12 -9.22
CA PRO A 25 -3.54 6.64 -7.87
C PRO A 25 -2.26 7.40 -7.51
N ILE A 26 -1.10 7.02 -8.06
CA ILE A 26 0.16 7.74 -7.88
C ILE A 26 0.08 9.12 -8.54
N SER A 27 -0.36 9.21 -9.80
CA SER A 27 -0.44 10.47 -10.52
C SER A 27 -1.41 11.47 -9.90
N ARG A 28 -2.44 11.00 -9.18
CA ARG A 28 -3.41 11.83 -8.46
C ARG A 28 -2.85 12.48 -7.20
N GLN A 29 -1.72 12.03 -6.69
CA GLN A 29 -1.14 12.55 -5.44
C GLN A 29 -0.55 13.96 -5.59
N ARG A 30 -0.39 14.49 -6.81
CA ARG A 30 0.14 15.84 -7.10
C ARG A 30 1.40 16.14 -6.28
N PHE A 31 2.47 15.42 -6.57
CA PHE A 31 3.75 15.64 -5.91
C PHE A 31 4.37 16.98 -6.35
N GLY A 32 4.07 18.06 -5.59
CA GLY A 32 4.61 19.39 -5.83
C GLY A 32 3.97 20.16 -7.00
N GLN A 33 4.55 21.32 -7.33
CA GLN A 33 4.07 22.21 -8.39
C GLN A 33 4.28 21.66 -9.81
N ASN A 34 5.19 20.70 -9.98
CA ASN A 34 5.41 20.03 -11.25
C ASN A 34 4.60 18.74 -11.25
N GLU A 35 3.39 18.79 -11.81
CA GLU A 35 2.56 17.62 -12.09
C GLU A 35 3.30 16.69 -13.05
N ARG A 36 4.09 15.74 -12.50
CA ARG A 36 4.64 14.66 -13.31
C ARG A 36 3.49 13.70 -13.60
N SER A 37 2.95 13.83 -14.80
CA SER A 37 1.87 12.98 -15.29
C SER A 37 2.37 11.55 -15.54
N ILE A 38 1.43 10.62 -15.74
CA ILE A 38 1.74 9.26 -16.24
C ILE A 38 2.61 9.32 -17.51
N PHE A 39 2.36 10.31 -18.38
CA PHE A 39 3.15 10.51 -19.60
C PHE A 39 4.61 10.88 -19.30
N SER A 40 4.85 11.68 -18.26
CA SER A 40 6.23 11.99 -17.85
C SER A 40 6.96 10.74 -17.40
N PHE A 41 6.33 9.86 -16.62
CA PHE A 41 6.91 8.58 -16.22
C PHE A 41 7.22 7.70 -17.43
N LEU A 42 6.28 7.55 -18.37
CA LEU A 42 6.45 6.70 -19.56
C LEU A 42 7.57 7.19 -20.47
N ASN A 43 7.77 8.50 -20.57
CA ASN A 43 8.82 9.13 -21.37
C ASN A 43 10.08 9.45 -20.56
N SER A 44 10.18 9.04 -19.30
CA SER A 44 11.31 9.37 -18.45
C SER A 44 12.55 8.57 -18.83
N GLY A 45 13.57 9.28 -19.31
CA GLY A 45 14.94 8.76 -19.44
C GLY A 45 15.76 8.88 -18.14
N GLU A 46 15.14 9.32 -17.03
CA GLU A 46 15.77 9.37 -15.71
C GLU A 46 16.03 7.94 -15.18
N PRO A 47 17.00 7.75 -14.27
CA PRO A 47 17.30 6.44 -13.70
C PRO A 47 16.02 5.76 -13.18
N ASN A 48 15.86 4.47 -13.47
CA ASN A 48 14.70 3.65 -13.16
C ASN A 48 13.37 4.09 -13.82
N GLY A 49 13.35 5.13 -14.68
CA GLY A 49 12.20 5.50 -15.49
C GLY A 49 11.89 4.45 -16.55
N PHE A 50 10.66 4.49 -17.10
CA PHE A 50 10.24 3.44 -18.04
C PHE A 50 11.02 3.48 -19.36
N LEU A 51 11.26 4.67 -19.95
CA LEU A 51 12.09 4.79 -21.15
C LEU A 51 13.55 4.36 -20.88
N TYR A 52 14.09 4.74 -19.72
CA TYR A 52 15.40 4.28 -19.28
C TYR A 52 15.47 2.76 -19.21
N PHE A 53 14.46 2.13 -18.63
CA PHE A 53 14.34 0.67 -18.58
C PHE A 53 14.34 0.05 -19.98
N LEU A 54 13.53 0.56 -20.92
CA LEU A 54 13.47 0.05 -22.29
C LEU A 54 14.80 0.17 -23.04
N GLN A 55 15.60 1.20 -22.73
CA GLN A 55 16.88 1.44 -23.38
C GLN A 55 18.02 0.58 -22.80
N ASN A 56 17.92 0.19 -21.53
CA ASN A 56 18.99 -0.50 -20.79
C ASN A 56 18.64 -1.95 -20.42
N SER A 57 17.46 -2.44 -20.79
CA SER A 57 17.09 -3.84 -20.57
C SER A 57 17.80 -4.72 -21.62
N ASP A 58 18.57 -5.69 -21.13
CA ASP A 58 19.27 -6.67 -21.98
C ASP A 58 18.34 -7.77 -22.50
N ASP A 59 17.25 -8.04 -21.76
CA ASP A 59 16.25 -9.04 -22.13
C ASP A 59 14.97 -8.38 -22.65
N LYS A 60 14.62 -8.68 -23.91
CA LYS A 60 13.39 -8.19 -24.55
C LYS A 60 12.11 -8.65 -23.85
N ASN A 61 12.19 -9.69 -23.03
CA ASN A 61 11.05 -10.22 -22.26
C ASN A 61 11.03 -9.68 -20.82
N GLU A 62 11.97 -8.83 -20.43
CA GLU A 62 11.99 -8.26 -19.10
C GLU A 62 10.77 -7.36 -18.88
N ILE A 63 10.17 -7.48 -17.69
CA ILE A 63 8.97 -6.73 -17.32
C ILE A 63 9.34 -5.64 -16.32
N TYR A 64 8.78 -4.45 -16.51
CA TYR A 64 8.88 -3.36 -15.55
C TYR A 64 7.99 -3.63 -14.35
N THR A 65 8.59 -3.94 -13.21
CA THR A 65 7.93 -4.42 -11.99
C THR A 65 7.76 -3.33 -10.93
N LEU A 66 7.00 -3.61 -9.86
CA LEU A 66 6.71 -2.65 -8.79
C LEU A 66 7.95 -2.18 -8.03
N ASP A 67 8.91 -3.06 -7.82
CA ASP A 67 10.18 -2.69 -7.18
C ASP A 67 10.95 -1.63 -7.99
N LYS A 68 10.96 -1.73 -9.32
CA LYS A 68 11.55 -0.71 -10.20
C LYS A 68 10.78 0.62 -10.13
N LEU A 69 9.45 0.55 -10.02
CA LEU A 69 8.64 1.75 -9.82
C LEU A 69 8.92 2.41 -8.47
N PHE A 70 9.12 1.63 -7.40
CA PHE A 70 9.54 2.17 -6.10
C PHE A 70 10.87 2.92 -6.23
N ASP A 71 11.86 2.32 -6.88
CA ASP A 71 13.17 2.93 -7.10
C ASP A 71 13.07 4.21 -7.93
N TYR A 72 12.23 4.23 -8.96
CA TYR A 72 11.96 5.45 -9.73
C TYR A 72 11.38 6.57 -8.85
N LEU A 73 10.38 6.27 -8.03
CA LEU A 73 9.77 7.25 -7.13
C LEU A 73 10.79 7.77 -6.10
N GLN A 74 11.59 6.87 -5.55
CA GLN A 74 12.60 7.20 -4.55
C GLN A 74 13.68 8.10 -5.12
N VAL A 75 14.27 7.73 -6.26
CA VAL A 75 15.40 8.47 -6.85
C VAL A 75 14.97 9.82 -7.43
N ASN A 76 13.79 9.87 -8.08
CA ASN A 76 13.43 11.05 -8.89
C ASN A 76 12.36 11.94 -8.23
N LEU A 77 11.56 11.42 -7.31
CA LEU A 77 10.38 12.12 -6.77
C LEU A 77 10.36 12.23 -5.24
N GLU A 78 11.29 11.60 -4.52
CA GLU A 78 11.27 11.57 -3.06
C GLU A 78 11.16 12.96 -2.41
N PRO A 79 11.91 14.00 -2.82
CA PRO A 79 11.75 15.32 -2.22
C PRO A 79 10.33 15.88 -2.36
N SER A 80 9.68 15.63 -3.50
CA SER A 80 8.30 16.08 -3.76
C SER A 80 7.28 15.22 -2.99
N ILE A 81 7.56 13.94 -2.80
CA ILE A 81 6.70 13.03 -2.03
C ILE A 81 6.73 13.40 -0.55
N ILE A 82 7.91 13.69 0.01
CA ILE A 82 8.07 14.03 1.45
C ILE A 82 7.27 15.27 1.83
N VAL A 83 7.18 16.29 0.97
CA VAL A 83 6.40 17.49 1.24
C VAL A 83 4.91 17.34 0.95
N SER A 84 4.47 16.21 0.42
CA SER A 84 3.06 15.92 0.13
C SER A 84 2.32 15.41 1.35
N ASN A 85 0.99 15.22 1.22
CA ASN A 85 0.13 14.66 2.26
C ASN A 85 0.47 13.21 2.65
N ILE A 86 1.23 12.49 1.82
CA ILE A 86 1.70 11.13 2.14
C ILE A 86 3.17 11.09 2.61
N GLY A 87 3.80 12.24 2.80
CA GLY A 87 5.23 12.35 3.10
C GLY A 87 5.64 11.56 4.34
N GLN A 88 4.84 11.60 5.41
CA GLN A 88 5.12 10.79 6.60
C GLN A 88 5.05 9.29 6.31
N ALA A 89 3.98 8.84 5.66
CA ALA A 89 3.82 7.42 5.31
C ALA A 89 4.92 6.93 4.35
N TRP A 90 5.36 7.80 3.42
CA TRP A 90 6.51 7.52 2.55
C TRP A 90 7.80 7.37 3.35
N SER A 91 8.07 8.28 4.29
CA SER A 91 9.27 8.21 5.13
C SER A 91 9.32 6.92 5.96
N GLU A 92 8.18 6.51 6.54
CA GLU A 92 8.04 5.23 7.24
C GLU A 92 8.29 4.03 6.31
N ALA A 93 7.82 4.12 5.06
CA ALA A 93 8.07 3.10 4.04
C ALA A 93 9.57 3.02 3.68
N ALA A 94 10.21 4.16 3.43
CA ALA A 94 11.63 4.24 3.13
C ALA A 94 12.49 3.67 4.28
N ASP A 95 12.13 3.94 5.53
CA ASP A 95 12.78 3.36 6.72
C ASP A 95 12.60 1.84 6.79
N SER A 96 11.42 1.35 6.47
CA SER A 96 11.13 -0.08 6.42
C SER A 96 11.93 -0.78 5.31
N ILE A 97 12.08 -0.15 4.15
CA ILE A 97 12.93 -0.66 3.07
C ILE A 97 14.41 -0.69 3.48
N ARG A 98 14.93 0.38 4.09
CA ARG A 98 16.32 0.40 4.60
C ARG A 98 16.59 -0.74 5.59
N ARG A 99 15.62 -1.06 6.45
CA ARG A 99 15.72 -2.23 7.34
C ARG A 99 15.70 -3.54 6.58
N ALA A 100 14.91 -3.65 5.50
CA ALA A 100 14.91 -4.82 4.62
C ALA A 100 16.24 -4.96 3.86
N GLU A 101 16.83 -3.85 3.40
CA GLU A 101 18.13 -3.81 2.73
C GLU A 101 19.27 -4.31 3.63
N SER A 102 19.20 -4.06 4.95
CA SER A 102 20.18 -4.58 5.90
C SER A 102 20.22 -6.12 6.00
N LEU A 103 19.26 -6.82 5.38
CA LEU A 103 19.22 -8.29 5.33
C LEU A 103 20.01 -8.87 4.14
N ASP A 104 20.49 -8.02 3.24
CA ASP A 104 21.29 -8.38 2.04
C ASP A 104 20.66 -9.48 1.17
N ASP A 105 19.31 -9.53 1.11
CA ASP A 105 18.56 -10.45 0.25
C ASP A 105 17.69 -9.65 -0.73
N LYS A 106 18.07 -9.74 -2.02
CA LYS A 106 17.38 -9.02 -3.09
C LYS A 106 15.88 -9.33 -3.19
N GLU A 107 15.48 -10.56 -2.92
CA GLU A 107 14.08 -10.96 -2.98
C GLU A 107 13.28 -10.40 -1.80
N VAL A 108 13.88 -10.37 -0.61
CA VAL A 108 13.29 -9.74 0.58
C VAL A 108 13.04 -8.26 0.32
N ILE A 109 14.02 -7.56 -0.25
CA ILE A 109 13.91 -6.14 -0.60
C ILE A 109 12.80 -5.93 -1.64
N LYS A 110 12.75 -6.79 -2.67
CA LYS A 110 11.73 -6.73 -3.72
C LYS A 110 10.32 -6.90 -3.14
N VAL A 111 10.11 -7.89 -2.26
CA VAL A 111 8.84 -8.12 -1.57
C VAL A 111 8.45 -6.90 -0.73
N ALA A 112 9.38 -6.34 0.03
CA ALA A 112 9.12 -5.18 0.88
C ALA A 112 8.73 -3.94 0.06
N LYS A 113 9.42 -3.65 -1.06
CA LYS A 113 9.09 -2.57 -2.00
C LYS A 113 7.68 -2.74 -2.58
N CYS A 114 7.32 -3.96 -3.00
CA CYS A 114 5.98 -4.25 -3.52
C CYS A 114 4.88 -4.01 -2.46
N ILE A 115 5.08 -4.50 -1.24
CA ILE A 115 4.13 -4.27 -0.13
C ILE A 115 3.98 -2.77 0.13
N SER A 116 5.10 -2.02 0.17
CA SER A 116 5.12 -0.59 0.41
C SER A 116 4.29 0.19 -0.60
N LEU A 117 4.49 -0.04 -1.90
CA LEU A 117 3.73 0.65 -2.94
C LEU A 117 2.24 0.34 -2.90
N ILE A 118 1.89 -0.93 -2.70
CA ILE A 118 0.48 -1.33 -2.65
C ILE A 118 -0.19 -0.77 -1.40
N ASP A 119 0.48 -0.78 -0.23
CA ASP A 119 -0.09 -0.22 1.01
C ASP A 119 -0.26 1.31 0.93
N LEU A 120 0.69 2.03 0.30
CA LEU A 120 0.63 3.47 0.14
C LEU A 120 -0.44 3.92 -0.87
N PHE A 121 -0.50 3.30 -2.03
CA PHE A 121 -1.28 3.79 -3.16
C PHE A 121 -2.48 2.93 -3.55
N GLY A 122 -2.54 1.67 -3.10
CA GLY A 122 -3.58 0.71 -3.50
C GLY A 122 -4.94 0.94 -2.85
N LYS A 123 -5.02 1.66 -1.73
CA LYS A 123 -6.26 1.84 -0.94
C LYS A 123 -7.42 2.39 -1.78
N ASN A 124 -7.15 3.38 -2.64
CA ASN A 124 -8.17 4.05 -3.46
C ASN A 124 -8.75 3.18 -4.58
N ILE A 125 -8.09 2.08 -4.91
CA ILE A 125 -8.52 1.12 -5.92
C ILE A 125 -8.84 -0.26 -5.32
N SER A 126 -8.97 -0.32 -3.98
CA SER A 126 -9.23 -1.56 -3.23
C SER A 126 -8.19 -2.66 -3.50
N LEU A 127 -6.96 -2.28 -3.81
CA LEU A 127 -5.82 -3.17 -3.98
C LEU A 127 -5.05 -3.25 -2.65
N PHE A 128 -4.95 -4.45 -2.09
CA PHE A 128 -4.26 -4.71 -0.84
C PHE A 128 -3.16 -5.74 -1.04
N PRO A 129 -2.01 -5.64 -0.37
CA PRO A 129 -0.91 -6.58 -0.53
C PRO A 129 -1.18 -7.91 0.18
N SER A 130 -2.16 -8.66 -0.36
CA SER A 130 -2.45 -10.02 0.09
C SER A 130 -1.40 -11.00 -0.42
N LYS A 131 -1.28 -12.16 0.24
CA LYS A 131 -0.36 -13.21 -0.20
C LYS A 131 -0.62 -13.63 -1.65
N GLU A 132 -1.88 -13.69 -2.08
CA GLU A 132 -2.27 -14.02 -3.45
C GLU A 132 -1.77 -12.97 -4.45
N ILE A 133 -1.99 -11.69 -4.16
CA ILE A 133 -1.50 -10.57 -5.00
C ILE A 133 0.02 -10.61 -5.09
N LEU A 134 0.72 -10.79 -3.97
CA LEU A 134 2.18 -10.86 -3.94
C LEU A 134 2.73 -12.07 -4.71
N THR A 135 2.08 -13.23 -4.62
CA THR A 135 2.48 -14.42 -5.40
C THR A 135 2.36 -14.17 -6.91
N ASN A 136 1.31 -13.46 -7.34
CA ASN A 136 1.09 -13.16 -8.76
C ASN A 136 1.95 -11.98 -9.26
N CYS A 137 2.45 -11.14 -8.35
CA CYS A 137 3.28 -9.98 -8.66
C CYS A 137 4.77 -10.32 -8.79
N LEU A 138 5.21 -11.31 -8.06
CA LEU A 138 6.60 -11.65 -7.88
C LEU A 138 6.86 -13.02 -8.52
N ASP A 139 7.93 -13.12 -9.28
CA ASP A 139 8.39 -14.42 -9.81
C ASP A 139 9.10 -15.21 -8.71
N ILE A 140 8.39 -15.49 -7.63
CA ILE A 140 8.88 -16.17 -6.44
C ILE A 140 7.94 -17.32 -6.11
N SER A 141 8.49 -18.50 -5.80
CA SER A 141 7.68 -19.63 -5.40
C SER A 141 6.89 -19.33 -4.11
N GLN A 142 5.66 -19.84 -4.02
CA GLN A 142 4.76 -19.59 -2.89
C GLN A 142 5.38 -20.00 -1.52
N ASN A 143 6.18 -21.06 -1.49
CA ASN A 143 6.87 -21.49 -0.28
C ASN A 143 7.96 -20.51 0.15
N LYS A 144 8.71 -19.96 -0.81
CA LYS A 144 9.76 -18.99 -0.57
C LYS A 144 9.15 -17.66 -0.13
N LEU A 145 8.10 -17.19 -0.81
CA LEU A 145 7.36 -15.99 -0.41
C LEU A 145 6.85 -16.11 1.03
N THR A 146 6.31 -17.27 1.42
CA THR A 146 5.82 -17.47 2.79
C THR A 146 6.92 -17.36 3.83
N LYS A 147 8.13 -17.84 3.53
CA LYS A 147 9.29 -17.67 4.42
C LYS A 147 9.71 -16.22 4.53
N ILE A 148 9.83 -15.52 3.39
CA ILE A 148 10.18 -14.10 3.35
C ILE A 148 9.18 -13.26 4.16
N LEU A 149 7.88 -13.48 3.98
CA LEU A 149 6.85 -12.76 4.72
C LEU A 149 6.96 -12.98 6.24
N LYS A 150 7.20 -14.23 6.68
CA LYS A 150 7.43 -14.52 8.11
C LYS A 150 8.68 -13.85 8.65
N ASP A 151 9.77 -13.83 7.88
CA ASP A 151 11.01 -13.19 8.30
C ASP A 151 10.84 -11.67 8.42
N LEU A 152 10.14 -11.05 7.48
CA LEU A 152 9.80 -9.62 7.54
C LEU A 152 8.87 -9.27 8.72
N GLU A 153 7.91 -10.14 9.05
CA GLU A 153 7.04 -9.98 10.24
C GLU A 153 7.85 -10.11 11.53
N ASN A 154 8.69 -11.15 11.66
CA ASN A 154 9.53 -11.37 12.83
C ASN A 154 10.47 -10.19 13.10
N LYS A 155 10.96 -9.54 12.04
CA LYS A 155 11.82 -8.35 12.11
C LYS A 155 11.04 -7.05 12.25
N LYS A 156 9.72 -7.11 12.40
CA LYS A 156 8.83 -5.94 12.54
C LYS A 156 9.00 -4.93 11.39
N ILE A 157 9.22 -5.42 10.17
CA ILE A 157 9.27 -4.59 8.96
C ILE A 157 7.87 -4.48 8.37
N ILE A 158 7.12 -5.59 8.40
CA ILE A 158 5.72 -5.64 7.99
C ILE A 158 4.86 -6.22 9.11
N VAL A 159 3.54 -6.04 8.99
CA VAL A 159 2.53 -6.63 9.88
C VAL A 159 1.39 -7.21 9.03
N PHE A 160 0.88 -8.38 9.43
CA PHE A 160 -0.31 -8.95 8.80
C PHE A 160 -1.58 -8.43 9.48
N ARG A 161 -2.42 -7.72 8.73
CA ARG A 161 -3.71 -7.19 9.18
C ARG A 161 -4.83 -8.18 8.86
N LYS A 162 -5.25 -8.96 9.85
CA LYS A 162 -6.28 -10.00 9.71
C LYS A 162 -7.58 -9.50 9.08
N PHE A 163 -8.06 -8.31 9.49
CA PHE A 163 -9.32 -7.74 9.00
C PHE A 163 -9.29 -7.36 7.51
N LYS A 164 -8.11 -7.14 6.92
CA LYS A 164 -7.91 -6.89 5.48
C LYS A 164 -7.40 -8.10 4.72
N ASN A 165 -7.03 -9.17 5.45
CA ASN A 165 -6.30 -10.31 4.89
C ASN A 165 -5.09 -9.88 4.03
N ALA A 166 -4.33 -8.90 4.50
CA ALA A 166 -3.26 -8.27 3.76
C ALA A 166 -2.12 -7.83 4.67
N TYR A 167 -0.93 -7.73 4.10
CA TYR A 167 0.23 -7.17 4.77
C TYR A 167 0.23 -5.65 4.71
N ALA A 168 0.88 -5.01 5.66
CA ALA A 168 1.10 -3.57 5.70
C ALA A 168 2.50 -3.31 6.25
N LEU A 169 3.00 -2.10 6.04
CA LEU A 169 4.23 -1.69 6.70
C LEU A 169 4.01 -1.56 8.21
N PHE A 170 5.03 -1.93 8.97
CA PHE A 170 5.01 -1.74 10.40
C PHE A 170 5.37 -0.27 10.72
N SER A 171 4.40 0.49 11.16
CA SER A 171 4.56 1.91 11.53
C SER A 171 4.81 2.05 13.04
N GLY A 172 5.95 1.60 13.50
CA GLY A 172 6.63 2.05 14.73
C GLY A 172 5.90 2.05 16.09
N SER A 173 4.61 1.71 16.20
CA SER A 173 4.00 1.54 17.52
C SER A 173 4.22 0.10 17.98
N ASP A 174 4.88 -0.06 19.11
CA ASP A 174 5.10 -1.37 19.75
C ASP A 174 3.79 -2.02 20.27
N ILE A 175 2.67 -1.30 20.15
CA ILE A 175 1.37 -1.75 20.64
C ILE A 175 0.58 -2.33 19.48
N ASN A 176 0.37 -3.63 19.49
CA ASN A 176 -0.62 -4.28 18.64
C ASN A 176 -2.03 -3.92 19.14
N LEU A 177 -2.59 -2.85 18.58
CA LEU A 177 -3.92 -2.37 18.98
C LEU A 177 -5.01 -3.45 18.83
N GLU A 178 -4.86 -4.39 17.89
CA GLU A 178 -5.79 -5.48 17.70
C GLU A 178 -5.72 -6.48 18.86
N GLU A 179 -4.50 -6.85 19.28
CA GLU A 179 -4.27 -7.75 20.41
C GLU A 179 -4.76 -7.10 21.72
N VAL A 180 -4.43 -5.83 21.93
CA VAL A 180 -4.89 -5.06 23.09
C VAL A 180 -6.41 -4.90 23.07
N THR A 181 -7.01 -4.69 21.90
CA THR A 181 -8.47 -4.59 21.77
C THR A 181 -9.14 -5.93 22.02
N GLU A 182 -8.62 -7.05 21.49
CA GLU A 182 -9.15 -8.39 21.77
C GLU A 182 -9.02 -8.78 23.25
N LEU A 183 -7.86 -8.51 23.86
CA LEU A 183 -7.64 -8.73 25.29
C LEU A 183 -8.56 -7.88 26.19
N ASN A 184 -8.94 -6.70 25.75
CA ASN A 184 -9.82 -5.82 26.50
C ASN A 184 -11.31 -5.98 26.14
N LYS A 185 -11.66 -6.53 24.96
CA LYS A 185 -13.06 -6.85 24.64
C LYS A 185 -13.71 -7.76 25.66
N SER A 186 -13.01 -8.77 26.14
CA SER A 186 -13.53 -9.68 27.18
C SER A 186 -13.72 -8.98 28.54
N LYS A 187 -13.00 -7.88 28.78
CA LYS A 187 -13.14 -7.09 30.03
C LYS A 187 -14.25 -6.03 29.92
N ILE A 188 -14.59 -5.60 28.70
CA ILE A 188 -15.59 -4.54 28.46
C ILE A 188 -17.01 -5.12 28.31
N MET A 189 -17.15 -6.40 27.99
CA MET A 189 -18.47 -7.01 27.73
C MET A 189 -19.38 -7.10 28.99
N ASP A 190 -18.82 -6.95 30.19
CA ASP A 190 -19.62 -7.11 31.44
C ASP A 190 -20.07 -5.79 32.09
N ASP A 191 -19.73 -4.62 31.51
CA ASP A 191 -20.01 -3.35 32.18
C ASP A 191 -20.60 -2.29 31.22
N TYR A 192 -21.80 -2.60 30.68
CA TYR A 192 -22.55 -1.67 29.81
C TYR A 192 -22.84 -0.32 30.50
N ASP A 193 -23.02 -0.31 31.82
CA ASP A 193 -23.32 0.89 32.59
C ASP A 193 -22.14 1.86 32.63
N ILE A 194 -20.90 1.35 32.68
CA ILE A 194 -19.68 2.18 32.62
C ILE A 194 -19.54 2.78 31.21
N ILE A 195 -19.80 2.00 30.16
CA ILE A 195 -19.74 2.49 28.79
C ILE A 195 -20.80 3.58 28.54
N LEU A 196 -22.03 3.36 29.01
CA LEU A 196 -23.11 4.34 28.90
C LEU A 196 -22.80 5.63 29.67
N SER A 197 -22.15 5.54 30.84
CA SER A 197 -21.78 6.70 31.65
C SER A 197 -20.65 7.55 31.04
N GLN A 198 -19.83 6.97 30.18
CA GLN A 198 -18.73 7.66 29.47
C GLN A 198 -19.13 8.21 28.09
N LEU A 199 -20.32 7.84 27.59
CA LEU A 199 -20.82 8.45 26.37
C LEU A 199 -21.11 9.93 26.63
N PRO A 200 -20.61 10.85 25.76
CA PRO A 200 -20.99 12.24 25.88
C PRO A 200 -22.50 12.33 25.78
N ASN A 201 -23.13 13.19 26.62
CA ASN A 201 -24.56 13.43 26.58
C ASN A 201 -24.99 13.72 25.13
N LEU A 202 -25.58 12.71 24.49
CA LEU A 202 -26.09 12.84 23.14
C LEU A 202 -27.22 13.88 23.20
N GLN A 203 -26.95 15.07 22.66
CA GLN A 203 -28.03 16.04 22.50
C GLN A 203 -29.10 15.43 21.59
N PRO A 204 -30.36 15.49 21.97
CA PRO A 204 -31.45 14.94 21.17
C PRO A 204 -31.43 15.63 19.79
N VAL A 205 -31.19 14.86 18.76
CA VAL A 205 -31.26 15.35 17.37
C VAL A 205 -32.73 15.31 16.97
N VAL A 206 -33.33 16.51 16.82
CA VAL A 206 -34.70 16.64 16.33
C VAL A 206 -34.71 16.15 14.87
N ALA A 207 -35.51 15.09 14.61
CA ALA A 207 -35.75 14.57 13.27
C ALA A 207 -36.67 15.56 12.51
N LYS A 208 -36.11 16.69 12.07
CA LYS A 208 -36.84 17.81 11.43
C LYS A 208 -37.79 17.35 10.31
N ARG A 209 -37.36 16.39 9.51
CA ARG A 209 -38.16 15.86 8.39
C ARG A 209 -39.39 15.09 8.91
N HIS A 210 -39.23 14.28 9.93
CA HIS A 210 -40.31 13.55 10.55
C HIS A 210 -41.31 14.50 11.24
N PHE A 211 -40.80 15.48 11.96
CA PHE A 211 -41.61 16.52 12.58
C PHE A 211 -42.44 17.32 11.56
N HIS A 212 -41.91 17.65 10.40
CA HIS A 212 -42.63 18.33 9.33
C HIS A 212 -43.70 17.47 8.65
N GLU A 213 -43.49 16.15 8.58
CA GLU A 213 -44.45 15.22 7.96
C GLU A 213 -45.52 14.72 8.91
N THR A 214 -45.27 14.60 10.22
CA THR A 214 -46.18 13.98 11.19
C THR A 214 -46.68 14.92 12.27
N GLY A 215 -46.07 16.07 12.47
CA GLY A 215 -46.43 17.07 13.50
C GLY A 215 -46.07 16.64 14.93
N THR A 216 -45.30 15.54 15.09
CA THR A 216 -44.88 15.00 16.40
C THR A 216 -43.38 14.78 16.46
#